data_acd1566f612abc63b81f94faeb1d9c66
#
_entry.id   acd1566f612abc63b81f94faeb1d9c66
#
_cell.length_a   1.000
_cell.length_b   1.000
_cell.length_c   1.000
_cell.angle_alpha   90.00
_cell.angle_beta   90.00
_cell.angle_gamma   90.00
#
_symmetry.space_group_name_H-M   'P 1'
#
loop_
_entity.id
_entity.type
_entity.pdbx_description
1 polymer ?
#
loop_
_entity_poly.entity_id
_entity_poly.type
_entity_poly.pdbx_seq_one_letter_code
_entity_poly.pdbx_strand_id
1 'polypeptide(L)'
;MNTEVNPTAGTLKGAINDYLARIKSGDMGALPGVLGLIALCIVFGVMSDVFLTPGNLANLLTQAASVTVIAMGLVFVLLLGEIDLSAGYASGVCGAVLVILITNHGYPWWIAFAISILVGAILGYGIGSLVSRFGIPSFVVTLASFLGFQGILLLLAGEGGTIRIEDPTILAVQNNNLSPILSWIFLDRKSTRLNSSHTDISRMPSSA
;
A
#
# COMPACT_ATOMS: atom_id res chain seq x y z
N MET A 1 -29.01 -1.04 -36.71
CA MET A 1 -27.87 -0.60 -35.92
C MET A 1 -26.97 -1.84 -35.81
N ASN A 2 -26.05 -2.03 -36.80
CA ASN A 2 -25.21 -3.23 -36.91
C ASN A 2 -24.06 -3.10 -35.92
N THR A 3 -24.09 -3.85 -34.86
CA THR A 3 -22.92 -4.08 -33.99
C THR A 3 -21.98 -5.03 -34.73
N GLU A 4 -21.03 -4.49 -35.47
CA GLU A 4 -19.91 -5.28 -35.99
C GLU A 4 -19.10 -5.79 -34.81
N VAL A 5 -19.23 -7.09 -34.53
CA VAL A 5 -18.39 -7.80 -33.57
C VAL A 5 -16.99 -7.84 -34.18
N ASN A 6 -16.08 -7.05 -33.63
CA ASN A 6 -14.67 -7.01 -34.07
C ASN A 6 -14.02 -8.40 -33.81
N PRO A 7 -13.66 -9.17 -34.86
CA PRO A 7 -13.19 -10.55 -34.71
C PRO A 7 -11.82 -10.69 -34.05
N THR A 8 -11.20 -9.59 -33.66
CA THR A 8 -9.89 -9.56 -32.98
C THR A 8 -9.98 -9.34 -31.45
N ALA A 9 -11.21 -9.23 -30.93
CA ALA A 9 -11.43 -9.14 -29.49
C ALA A 9 -11.00 -10.47 -28.83
N GLY A 10 -9.83 -10.49 -28.20
CA GLY A 10 -9.25 -11.66 -27.53
C GLY A 10 -7.87 -12.10 -28.02
N THR A 11 -7.38 -11.54 -29.14
CA THR A 11 -6.01 -11.78 -29.57
C THR A 11 -5.07 -10.69 -29.00
N LEU A 12 -3.85 -11.10 -28.62
CA LEU A 12 -2.81 -10.19 -28.11
C LEU A 12 -2.56 -9.02 -29.08
N LYS A 13 -2.68 -9.28 -30.38
CA LYS A 13 -2.55 -8.31 -31.47
C LYS A 13 -3.70 -7.29 -31.49
N GLY A 14 -4.93 -7.72 -31.17
CA GLY A 14 -6.09 -6.85 -31.02
C GLY A 14 -5.93 -5.90 -29.82
N ALA A 15 -5.53 -6.44 -28.66
CA ALA A 15 -5.29 -5.65 -27.47
C ALA A 15 -4.18 -4.58 -27.67
N ILE A 16 -3.12 -4.92 -28.41
CA ILE A 16 -2.05 -3.96 -28.74
C ILE A 16 -2.57 -2.86 -29.67
N ASN A 17 -3.36 -3.21 -30.69
CA ASN A 17 -3.91 -2.22 -31.63
C ASN A 17 -4.92 -1.28 -30.94
N ASP A 18 -5.77 -1.81 -30.05
CA ASP A 18 -6.70 -1.00 -29.25
C ASP A 18 -5.96 -0.07 -28.31
N TYR A 19 -4.87 -0.54 -27.69
CA TYR A 19 -4.01 0.28 -26.86
C TYR A 19 -3.31 1.40 -27.64
N LEU A 20 -2.78 1.10 -28.82
CA LEU A 20 -2.17 2.08 -29.71
C LEU A 20 -3.19 3.11 -30.23
N ALA A 21 -4.44 2.70 -30.47
CA ALA A 21 -5.52 3.59 -30.86
C ALA A 21 -5.87 4.57 -29.70
N ARG A 22 -5.89 4.09 -28.44
CA ARG A 22 -6.09 4.95 -27.25
C ARG A 22 -4.97 5.96 -27.07
N ILE A 23 -3.71 5.55 -27.26
CA ILE A 23 -2.57 6.48 -27.22
C ILE A 23 -2.72 7.57 -28.28
N LYS A 24 -3.14 7.23 -29.50
CA LYS A 24 -3.38 8.20 -30.60
C LYS A 24 -4.53 9.16 -30.31
N SER A 25 -5.52 8.74 -29.53
CA SER A 25 -6.64 9.60 -29.09
C SER A 25 -6.30 10.50 -27.88
N GLY A 26 -5.06 10.45 -27.38
CA GLY A 26 -4.61 11.26 -26.24
C GLY A 26 -4.82 10.60 -24.87
N ASP A 27 -5.42 9.42 -24.80
CA ASP A 27 -5.58 8.66 -23.56
C ASP A 27 -4.33 7.79 -23.35
N MET A 28 -3.32 8.39 -22.72
CA MET A 28 -2.04 7.73 -22.44
C MET A 28 -2.12 6.73 -21.28
N GLY A 29 -3.20 6.75 -20.49
CA GLY A 29 -3.39 5.86 -19.35
C GLY A 29 -2.19 5.80 -18.42
N ALA A 30 -1.71 4.60 -18.10
CA ALA A 30 -0.57 4.37 -17.22
C ALA A 30 0.81 4.51 -17.90
N LEU A 31 0.85 4.72 -19.23
CA LEU A 31 2.09 4.67 -20.02
C LEU A 31 3.16 5.69 -19.55
N PRO A 32 2.83 6.96 -19.26
CA PRO A 32 3.82 7.91 -18.76
C PRO A 32 4.43 7.48 -17.42
N GLY A 33 3.60 6.91 -16.53
CA GLY A 33 4.08 6.38 -15.24
C GLY A 33 5.03 5.19 -15.41
N VAL A 34 4.69 4.26 -16.29
CA VAL A 34 5.54 3.09 -16.58
C VAL A 34 6.86 3.51 -17.24
N LEU A 35 6.82 4.42 -18.21
CA LEU A 35 8.03 4.94 -18.85
C LEU A 35 8.91 5.72 -17.85
N GLY A 36 8.29 6.53 -16.97
CA GLY A 36 8.99 7.23 -15.90
C GLY A 36 9.67 6.25 -14.94
N LEU A 37 8.97 5.19 -14.54
CA LEU A 37 9.53 4.14 -13.68
C LEU A 37 10.72 3.43 -14.35
N ILE A 38 10.58 3.05 -15.61
CA ILE A 38 11.67 2.41 -16.39
C ILE A 38 12.87 3.35 -16.49
N ALA A 39 12.64 4.62 -16.80
CA ALA A 39 13.72 5.60 -16.88
C ALA A 39 14.45 5.74 -15.54
N LEU A 40 13.73 5.82 -14.43
CA LEU A 40 14.30 5.86 -13.08
C LEU A 40 15.10 4.58 -12.77
N CYS A 41 14.57 3.42 -13.10
CA CYS A 41 15.28 2.14 -12.89
C CYS A 41 16.59 2.07 -13.70
N ILE A 42 16.59 2.58 -14.94
CA ILE A 42 17.81 2.63 -15.76
C ILE A 42 18.82 3.62 -15.15
N VAL A 43 18.39 4.83 -14.83
CA VAL A 43 19.27 5.86 -14.26
C VAL A 43 19.91 5.37 -12.97
N PHE A 44 19.11 4.90 -12.00
CA PHE A 44 19.66 4.43 -10.74
C PHE A 44 20.44 3.12 -10.86
N GLY A 45 20.05 2.23 -11.79
CA GLY A 45 20.79 1.01 -12.06
C GLY A 45 22.18 1.25 -12.66
N VAL A 46 22.34 2.34 -13.43
CA VAL A 46 23.66 2.76 -13.97
C VAL A 46 24.47 3.55 -12.94
N MET A 47 23.81 4.37 -12.11
CA MET A 47 24.47 5.22 -11.12
C MET A 47 24.90 4.49 -9.86
N SER A 48 24.30 3.34 -9.55
CA SER A 48 24.55 2.62 -8.28
C SER A 48 24.56 1.12 -8.49
N ASP A 49 25.69 0.48 -8.22
CA ASP A 49 25.87 -0.98 -8.28
C ASP A 49 24.99 -1.70 -7.24
N VAL A 50 24.53 -0.99 -6.21
CA VAL A 50 23.71 -1.56 -5.13
C VAL A 50 22.21 -1.53 -5.49
N PHE A 51 21.77 -0.67 -6.42
CA PHE A 51 20.36 -0.42 -6.69
C PHE A 51 19.58 -1.68 -7.08
N LEU A 52 20.12 -2.50 -7.98
CA LEU A 52 19.50 -3.73 -8.48
C LEU A 52 19.89 -4.98 -7.68
N THR A 53 20.56 -4.82 -6.54
CA THR A 53 20.90 -5.98 -5.69
C THR A 53 19.65 -6.59 -5.05
N PRO A 54 19.63 -7.92 -4.85
CA PRO A 54 18.48 -8.60 -4.20
C PRO A 54 18.14 -8.02 -2.83
N GLY A 55 19.16 -7.59 -2.05
CA GLY A 55 18.96 -6.97 -0.74
C GLY A 55 18.24 -5.63 -0.82
N ASN A 56 18.64 -4.78 -1.76
CA ASN A 56 17.97 -3.49 -1.95
C ASN A 56 16.55 -3.65 -2.49
N LEU A 57 16.32 -4.60 -3.41
CA LEU A 57 14.98 -4.91 -3.91
C LEU A 57 14.07 -5.44 -2.79
N ALA A 58 14.59 -6.30 -1.90
CA ALA A 58 13.85 -6.76 -0.73
C ALA A 58 13.47 -5.59 0.20
N ASN A 59 14.39 -4.66 0.46
CA ASN A 59 14.13 -3.46 1.24
C ASN A 59 13.07 -2.55 0.59
N LEU A 60 13.13 -2.35 -0.72
CA LEU A 60 12.13 -1.60 -1.48
C LEU A 60 10.73 -2.22 -1.35
N LEU A 61 10.63 -3.55 -1.49
CA LEU A 61 9.37 -4.26 -1.34
C LEU A 61 8.82 -4.15 0.10
N THR A 62 9.67 -4.25 1.11
CA THR A 62 9.27 -4.08 2.52
C THR A 62 8.74 -2.67 2.79
N GLN A 63 9.41 -1.64 2.27
CA GLN A 63 8.93 -0.26 2.38
C GLN A 63 7.62 -0.05 1.62
N ALA A 64 7.51 -0.58 0.41
CA ALA A 64 6.29 -0.51 -0.39
C ALA A 64 5.11 -1.23 0.28
N ALA A 65 5.35 -2.33 1.01
CA ALA A 65 4.31 -3.05 1.74
C ALA A 65 3.61 -2.17 2.78
N SER A 66 4.37 -1.37 3.54
CA SER A 66 3.81 -0.45 4.54
C SER A 66 2.88 0.58 3.90
N VAL A 67 3.32 1.20 2.81
CA VAL A 67 2.52 2.18 2.06
C VAL A 67 1.29 1.51 1.46
N THR A 68 1.41 0.28 0.96
CA THR A 68 0.29 -0.48 0.39
C THR A 68 -0.78 -0.76 1.43
N VAL A 69 -0.41 -1.14 2.66
CA VAL A 69 -1.38 -1.38 3.74
C VAL A 69 -2.15 -0.09 4.09
N ILE A 70 -1.46 1.06 4.17
CA ILE A 70 -2.11 2.36 4.38
C ILE A 70 -3.06 2.68 3.22
N ALA A 71 -2.61 2.49 1.98
CA ALA A 71 -3.42 2.73 0.78
C ALA A 71 -4.67 1.84 0.74
N MET A 72 -4.58 0.58 1.17
CA MET A 72 -5.75 -0.30 1.30
C MET A 72 -6.78 0.24 2.30
N GLY A 73 -6.31 0.82 3.42
CA GLY A 73 -7.19 1.51 4.37
C GLY A 73 -7.87 2.73 3.75
N LEU A 74 -7.11 3.54 3.01
CA LEU A 74 -7.62 4.73 2.33
C LEU A 74 -8.68 4.43 1.26
N VAL A 75 -8.65 3.25 0.63
CA VAL A 75 -9.69 2.85 -0.33
C VAL A 75 -11.08 2.88 0.31
N PHE A 76 -11.22 2.46 1.58
CA PHE A 76 -12.51 2.51 2.27
C PHE A 76 -13.00 3.95 2.50
N VAL A 77 -12.09 4.88 2.80
CA VAL A 77 -12.41 6.30 2.95
C VAL A 77 -12.86 6.89 1.61
N LEU A 78 -12.15 6.57 0.53
CA LEU A 78 -12.51 7.01 -0.82
C LEU A 78 -13.85 6.44 -1.30
N LEU A 79 -14.21 5.22 -0.91
CA LEU A 79 -15.52 4.63 -1.22
C LEU A 79 -16.68 5.38 -0.54
N LEU A 80 -16.42 6.06 0.58
CA LEU A 80 -17.38 6.95 1.23
C LEU A 80 -17.47 8.33 0.57
N GLY A 81 -16.63 8.62 -0.43
CA GLY A 81 -16.53 9.91 -1.09
C GLY A 81 -15.71 10.93 -0.29
N GLU A 82 -14.99 10.49 0.73
CA GLU A 82 -14.20 11.34 1.62
C GLU A 82 -12.71 11.29 1.28
N ILE A 83 -11.94 12.28 1.73
CA ILE A 83 -10.49 12.35 1.52
C ILE A 83 -9.79 12.38 2.89
N ASP A 84 -8.85 11.48 3.11
CA ASP A 84 -8.01 11.47 4.32
C ASP A 84 -6.55 11.74 3.97
N LEU A 85 -6.09 12.93 4.28
CA LEU A 85 -4.69 13.34 4.13
C LEU A 85 -3.83 12.99 5.36
N SER A 86 -4.46 12.67 6.48
CA SER A 86 -3.78 12.47 7.77
C SER A 86 -3.19 11.08 7.97
N ALA A 87 -3.63 10.08 7.17
CA ALA A 87 -3.32 8.67 7.36
C ALA A 87 -1.81 8.37 7.46
N GLY A 88 -0.98 9.07 6.68
CA GLY A 88 0.48 8.93 6.72
C GLY A 88 1.06 9.30 8.08
N TYR A 89 0.75 10.49 8.60
CA TYR A 89 1.25 10.91 9.91
C TYR A 89 0.54 10.20 11.08
N ALA A 90 -0.73 9.84 10.94
CA ALA A 90 -1.42 9.02 11.92
C ALA A 90 -0.71 7.66 12.09
N SER A 91 -0.31 7.01 11.00
CA SER A 91 0.48 5.78 11.06
C SER A 91 1.86 6.00 11.69
N GLY A 92 2.50 7.13 11.41
CA GLY A 92 3.76 7.54 12.05
C GLY A 92 3.63 7.71 13.56
N VAL A 93 2.57 8.38 14.04
CA VAL A 93 2.28 8.52 15.49
C VAL A 93 2.06 7.15 16.12
N CYS A 94 1.28 6.27 15.51
CA CYS A 94 1.07 4.91 15.99
C CYS A 94 2.38 4.12 16.07
N GLY A 95 3.23 4.24 15.04
CA GLY A 95 4.56 3.62 15.02
C GLY A 95 5.47 4.16 16.12
N ALA A 96 5.49 5.48 16.33
CA ALA A 96 6.27 6.10 17.39
C ALA A 96 5.82 5.62 18.79
N VAL A 97 4.50 5.56 19.04
CA VAL A 97 3.95 5.02 20.30
C VAL A 97 4.40 3.56 20.49
N LEU A 98 4.29 2.72 19.46
CA LEU A 98 4.74 1.33 19.50
C LEU A 98 6.20 1.24 19.96
N VAL A 99 7.06 1.98 19.30
CA VAL A 99 8.51 1.94 19.54
C VAL A 99 8.85 2.46 20.92
N ILE A 100 8.26 3.58 21.36
CA ILE A 100 8.48 4.17 22.70
C ILE A 100 8.06 3.19 23.81
N LEU A 101 6.93 2.50 23.65
CA LEU A 101 6.47 1.53 24.63
C LEU A 101 7.44 0.36 24.79
N ILE A 102 8.03 -0.09 23.68
CA ILE A 102 9.01 -1.19 23.71
C ILE A 102 10.35 -0.71 24.24
N THR A 103 10.88 0.39 23.71
CA THR A 103 12.26 0.82 24.00
C THR A 103 12.40 1.53 25.34
N ASN A 104 11.47 2.44 25.66
CA ASN A 104 11.58 3.30 26.84
C ASN A 104 10.87 2.71 28.06
N HIS A 105 9.81 1.95 27.85
CA HIS A 105 9.01 1.39 28.94
C HIS A 105 9.15 -0.13 29.10
N GLY A 106 9.84 -0.81 28.19
CA GLY A 106 10.09 -2.25 28.29
C GLY A 106 8.83 -3.12 28.16
N TYR A 107 7.76 -2.59 27.55
CA TYR A 107 6.57 -3.42 27.34
C TYR A 107 6.84 -4.50 26.29
N PRO A 108 6.27 -5.71 26.45
CA PRO A 108 6.36 -6.74 25.45
C PRO A 108 5.69 -6.27 24.15
N TRP A 109 6.26 -6.68 23.00
CA TRP A 109 5.86 -6.20 21.69
C TRP A 109 4.34 -6.31 21.40
N TRP A 110 3.69 -7.36 21.89
CA TRP A 110 2.26 -7.59 21.67
C TRP A 110 1.36 -6.61 22.43
N ILE A 111 1.74 -6.17 23.64
CA ILE A 111 1.04 -5.12 24.39
C ILE A 111 1.23 -3.77 23.69
N ALA A 112 2.46 -3.45 23.32
CA ALA A 112 2.78 -2.22 22.61
C ALA A 112 2.02 -2.14 21.27
N PHE A 113 1.91 -3.25 20.56
CA PHE A 113 1.16 -3.37 19.32
C PHE A 113 -0.35 -3.14 19.53
N ALA A 114 -0.94 -3.76 20.55
CA ALA A 114 -2.36 -3.56 20.88
C ALA A 114 -2.67 -2.10 21.25
N ILE A 115 -1.80 -1.47 22.05
CA ILE A 115 -1.94 -0.05 22.42
C ILE A 115 -1.80 0.85 21.18
N SER A 116 -0.86 0.57 20.30
CA SER A 116 -0.67 1.33 19.06
C SER A 116 -1.90 1.27 18.15
N ILE A 117 -2.52 0.09 18.01
CA ILE A 117 -3.79 -0.05 17.26
C ILE A 117 -4.91 0.76 17.94
N LEU A 118 -5.01 0.70 19.26
CA LEU A 118 -6.01 1.46 20.00
C LEU A 118 -5.83 2.96 19.80
N VAL A 119 -4.59 3.46 19.82
CA VAL A 119 -4.29 4.87 19.52
C VAL A 119 -4.76 5.22 18.10
N GLY A 120 -4.44 4.39 17.10
CA GLY A 120 -4.91 4.60 15.72
C GLY A 120 -6.43 4.64 15.61
N ALA A 121 -7.12 3.74 16.34
CA ALA A 121 -8.59 3.71 16.38
C ALA A 121 -9.16 4.98 17.01
N ILE A 122 -8.55 5.49 18.09
CA ILE A 122 -8.97 6.75 18.74
C ILE A 122 -8.77 7.95 17.82
N LEU A 123 -7.61 8.03 17.14
CA LEU A 123 -7.33 9.10 16.19
C LEU A 123 -8.33 9.08 15.02
N GLY A 124 -8.56 7.91 14.43
CA GLY A 124 -9.53 7.73 13.35
C GLY A 124 -10.96 8.02 13.78
N TYR A 125 -11.36 7.58 14.98
CA TYR A 125 -12.68 7.90 15.54
C TYR A 125 -12.85 9.40 15.77
N GLY A 126 -11.81 10.10 16.23
CA GLY A 126 -11.81 11.54 16.41
C GLY A 126 -12.05 12.27 15.11
N ILE A 127 -11.27 11.93 14.05
CA ILE A 127 -11.42 12.50 12.71
C ILE A 127 -12.81 12.19 12.14
N GLY A 128 -13.22 10.93 12.15
CA GLY A 128 -14.52 10.50 11.65
C GLY A 128 -15.68 11.17 12.36
N SER A 129 -15.57 11.41 13.68
CA SER A 129 -16.60 12.12 14.48
C SER A 129 -16.72 13.59 14.08
N LEU A 130 -15.59 14.27 13.80
CA LEU A 130 -15.60 15.66 13.33
C LEU A 130 -16.28 15.79 11.97
N VAL A 131 -16.02 14.85 11.07
CA VAL A 131 -16.65 14.85 9.74
C VAL A 131 -18.13 14.48 9.84
N SER A 132 -18.48 13.38 10.54
CA SER A 132 -19.83 12.83 10.48
C SER A 132 -20.83 13.54 11.40
N ARG A 133 -20.40 13.99 12.61
CA ARG A 133 -21.30 14.63 13.57
C ARG A 133 -21.36 16.15 13.44
N PHE A 134 -20.23 16.77 13.14
CA PHE A 134 -20.15 18.23 13.02
C PHE A 134 -20.30 18.71 11.59
N GLY A 135 -20.30 17.78 10.60
CA GLY A 135 -20.48 18.12 9.19
C GLY A 135 -19.31 18.92 8.60
N ILE A 136 -18.14 18.87 9.23
CA ILE A 136 -16.96 19.58 8.74
C ILE A 136 -16.41 18.81 7.52
N PRO A 137 -16.10 19.47 6.40
CA PRO A 137 -15.53 18.77 5.23
C PRO A 137 -14.29 17.96 5.59
N SER A 138 -14.22 16.70 5.15
CA SER A 138 -13.13 15.77 5.49
C SER A 138 -11.75 16.32 5.13
N PHE A 139 -11.64 16.99 3.99
CA PHE A 139 -10.41 17.64 3.56
C PHE A 139 -9.86 18.62 4.63
N VAL A 140 -10.74 19.42 5.24
CA VAL A 140 -10.34 20.42 6.25
C VAL A 140 -9.88 19.72 7.54
N VAL A 141 -10.67 18.74 8.01
CA VAL A 141 -10.35 17.99 9.23
C VAL A 141 -9.06 17.21 9.07
N THR A 142 -8.91 16.51 7.96
CA THR A 142 -7.74 15.64 7.74
C THR A 142 -6.47 16.45 7.44
N LEU A 143 -6.57 17.62 6.80
CA LEU A 143 -5.43 18.53 6.64
C LEU A 143 -4.97 19.10 7.99
N ALA A 144 -5.91 19.53 8.83
CA ALA A 144 -5.58 19.98 10.19
C ALA A 144 -4.94 18.86 11.03
N SER A 145 -5.50 17.64 10.92
CA SER A 145 -4.97 16.45 11.60
C SER A 145 -3.57 16.07 11.07
N PHE A 146 -3.33 16.19 9.77
CA PHE A 146 -2.02 16.00 9.15
C PHE A 146 -0.94 16.86 9.83
N LEU A 147 -1.19 18.16 9.96
CA LEU A 147 -0.26 19.10 10.60
C LEU A 147 -0.15 18.82 12.11
N GLY A 148 -1.27 18.52 12.77
CA GLY A 148 -1.28 18.17 14.20
C GLY A 148 -0.48 16.90 14.48
N PHE A 149 -0.69 15.84 13.73
CA PHE A 149 0.04 14.58 13.90
C PHE A 149 1.52 14.71 13.53
N GLN A 150 1.86 15.54 12.56
CA GLN A 150 3.25 15.89 12.26
C GLN A 150 3.92 16.51 13.48
N GLY A 151 3.27 17.46 14.14
CA GLY A 151 3.79 18.08 15.37
C GLY A 151 3.94 17.07 16.51
N ILE A 152 2.93 16.21 16.71
CA ILE A 152 2.97 15.14 17.72
C ILE A 152 4.13 14.17 17.42
N LEU A 153 4.30 13.77 16.18
CA LEU A 153 5.37 12.86 15.79
C LEU A 153 6.75 13.44 16.06
N LEU A 154 6.95 14.75 15.77
CA LEU A 154 8.20 15.44 16.08
C LEU A 154 8.48 15.49 17.59
N LEU A 155 7.44 15.73 18.41
CA LEU A 155 7.56 15.70 19.88
C LEU A 155 7.93 14.30 20.38
N LEU A 156 7.32 13.25 19.82
CA LEU A 156 7.57 11.87 20.23
C LEU A 156 8.98 11.39 19.79
N ALA A 157 9.42 11.80 18.60
CA ALA A 157 10.73 11.43 18.07
C ALA A 157 11.90 12.14 18.80
N GLY A 158 11.64 13.29 19.43
CA GLY A 158 12.64 14.07 20.14
C GLY A 158 13.71 14.68 19.22
N GLU A 159 14.80 15.18 19.82
CA GLU A 159 15.86 15.91 19.09
C GLU A 159 16.59 15.05 18.04
N GLY A 160 16.59 13.72 18.17
CA GLY A 160 17.26 12.81 17.24
C GLY A 160 16.44 12.50 15.97
N GLY A 161 15.15 12.81 15.95
CA GLY A 161 14.24 12.53 14.82
C GLY A 161 14.06 11.05 14.46
N THR A 162 14.77 10.14 15.15
CA THR A 162 14.74 8.70 14.92
C THR A 162 14.75 7.93 16.23
N ILE A 163 13.90 6.93 16.36
CA ILE A 163 13.89 6.02 17.50
C ILE A 163 14.32 4.64 17.01
N ARG A 164 15.41 4.11 17.61
CA ARG A 164 15.96 2.81 17.23
C ARG A 164 15.25 1.70 17.98
N ILE A 165 14.78 0.70 17.26
CA ILE A 165 14.23 -0.52 17.87
C ILE A 165 15.36 -1.53 18.06
N GLU A 166 15.54 -2.01 19.29
CA GLU A 166 16.55 -3.03 19.65
C GLU A 166 15.91 -4.35 20.06
N ASP A 167 14.58 -4.45 20.05
CA ASP A 167 13.89 -5.69 20.39
C ASP A 167 14.21 -6.81 19.39
N PRO A 168 14.79 -7.95 19.87
CA PRO A 168 15.25 -9.02 18.99
C PRO A 168 14.12 -9.68 18.21
N THR A 169 12.88 -9.68 18.71
CA THR A 169 11.73 -10.27 18.02
C THR A 169 11.33 -9.43 16.82
N ILE A 170 11.28 -8.11 16.99
CA ILE A 170 10.93 -7.18 15.91
C ILE A 170 12.04 -7.17 14.85
N LEU A 171 13.30 -7.13 15.28
CA LEU A 171 14.44 -7.20 14.38
C LEU A 171 14.48 -8.54 13.61
N ALA A 172 14.10 -9.65 14.24
CA ALA A 172 14.01 -10.94 13.57
C ALA A 172 12.91 -10.93 12.49
N VAL A 173 11.75 -10.32 12.74
CA VAL A 173 10.67 -10.21 11.76
C VAL A 173 11.09 -9.31 10.58
N GLN A 174 11.83 -8.25 10.85
CA GLN A 174 12.28 -7.31 9.82
C GLN A 174 13.45 -7.86 8.99
N ASN A 175 14.41 -8.54 9.63
CA ASN A 175 15.66 -8.98 8.99
C ASN A 175 15.59 -10.41 8.43
N ASN A 176 14.71 -11.26 8.98
CA ASN A 176 14.49 -12.60 8.47
C ASN A 176 13.46 -12.57 7.36
N ASN A 177 13.94 -12.47 6.12
CA ASN A 177 13.10 -12.75 4.97
C ASN A 177 12.49 -14.13 5.12
N LEU A 178 11.19 -14.27 4.88
CA LEU A 178 10.52 -15.56 4.76
C LEU A 178 11.41 -16.50 3.90
N SER A 179 11.64 -17.71 4.37
CA SER A 179 12.41 -18.68 3.58
C SER A 179 11.81 -18.73 2.17
N PRO A 180 12.62 -18.92 1.11
CA PRO A 180 12.10 -18.97 -0.26
C PRO A 180 10.94 -19.96 -0.42
N ILE A 181 10.96 -21.05 0.33
CA ILE A 181 9.90 -22.08 0.33
C ILE A 181 8.58 -21.53 0.87
N LEU A 182 8.59 -20.78 1.98
CA LEU A 182 7.38 -20.16 2.53
C LEU A 182 6.85 -19.07 1.61
N SER A 183 7.73 -18.27 1.01
CA SER A 183 7.35 -17.25 0.04
C SER A 183 6.65 -17.87 -1.19
N TRP A 184 7.17 -19.00 -1.69
CA TRP A 184 6.55 -19.76 -2.78
C TRP A 184 5.20 -20.36 -2.39
N ILE A 185 5.05 -20.91 -1.18
CA ILE A 185 3.78 -21.46 -0.69
C ILE A 185 2.70 -20.37 -0.59
N PHE A 186 3.06 -19.16 -0.14
CA PHE A 186 2.11 -18.04 -0.09
C PHE A 186 1.72 -17.54 -1.48
N LEU A 187 2.65 -17.49 -2.41
CA LEU A 187 2.39 -17.10 -3.81
C LEU A 187 1.54 -18.16 -4.54
N ASP A 188 1.85 -19.44 -4.36
CA ASP A 188 1.16 -20.55 -5.03
C ASP A 188 -0.29 -20.70 -4.55
N ARG A 189 -0.57 -20.52 -3.26
CA ARG A 189 -1.95 -20.52 -2.74
C ARG A 189 -2.82 -19.42 -3.34
N LYS A 190 -2.24 -18.29 -3.74
CA LYS A 190 -2.98 -17.18 -4.34
C LYS A 190 -3.21 -17.43 -5.84
N SER A 191 -2.24 -17.99 -6.53
CA SER A 191 -2.36 -18.33 -7.96
C SER A 191 -3.36 -19.46 -8.20
N THR A 192 -3.40 -20.47 -7.31
CA THR A 192 -4.34 -21.59 -7.42
C THR A 192 -5.79 -21.16 -7.21
N ARG A 193 -6.06 -20.19 -6.34
CA ARG A 193 -7.42 -19.65 -6.14
C ARG A 193 -7.89 -18.78 -7.31
N LEU A 194 -7.00 -18.07 -7.97
CA LEU A 194 -7.34 -17.27 -9.16
C LEU A 194 -7.60 -18.15 -10.38
N ASN A 195 -6.94 -19.32 -10.48
CA ASN A 195 -7.11 -20.22 -11.61
C ASN A 195 -8.38 -21.10 -11.47
N SER A 196 -8.84 -21.39 -10.25
CA SER A 196 -10.06 -22.15 -10.02
C SER A 196 -11.34 -21.36 -10.34
N SER A 197 -11.31 -20.04 -10.29
CA SER A 197 -12.46 -19.20 -10.66
C SER A 197 -12.65 -19.06 -12.18
N HIS A 198 -11.62 -19.36 -12.99
CA HIS A 198 -11.72 -19.32 -14.45
C HIS A 198 -12.12 -20.65 -15.08
N THR A 199 -12.06 -21.77 -14.37
CA THR A 199 -12.43 -23.10 -14.88
C THR A 199 -13.91 -23.44 -14.73
N ASP A 200 -14.65 -22.72 -13.90
CA ASP A 200 -16.09 -23.00 -13.70
C ASP A 200 -17.03 -22.38 -14.77
N ILE A 201 -16.50 -21.47 -15.61
CA ILE A 201 -17.31 -20.80 -16.65
C ILE A 201 -17.43 -21.68 -17.91
N SER A 202 -16.61 -22.71 -18.07
CA SER A 202 -16.60 -23.57 -19.28
C SER A 202 -17.50 -24.81 -19.19
N ARG A 203 -18.27 -24.99 -18.12
CA ARG A 203 -19.19 -26.13 -17.93
C ARG A 203 -20.64 -25.68 -17.84
N MET A 204 -21.11 -24.86 -18.79
CA MET A 204 -22.54 -24.79 -19.03
C MET A 204 -22.91 -25.85 -20.09
N PRO A 205 -23.79 -26.81 -19.80
CA PRO A 205 -24.29 -27.72 -20.82
C PRO A 205 -25.14 -26.93 -21.80
N SER A 206 -24.81 -27.05 -23.10
CA SER A 206 -25.68 -26.62 -24.15
C SER A 206 -26.93 -27.48 -24.08
N SER A 207 -28.03 -26.93 -23.56
CA SER A 207 -29.34 -27.53 -23.68
C SER A 207 -29.85 -27.35 -25.12
N ALA A 208 -30.14 -28.46 -25.74
CA ALA A 208 -30.85 -28.60 -27.00
C ALA A 208 -32.21 -27.92 -26.97
#